data_d23d4f42737ba8d7866d5bfb66491d3f
#
_entry.id   d23d4f42737ba8d7866d5bfb66491d3f
#
_cell.length_a   1.000
_cell.length_b   1.000
_cell.length_c   1.000
_cell.angle_alpha   90.00
_cell.angle_beta   90.00
_cell.angle_gamma   90.00
#
_symmetry.space_group_name_H-M   'P 1'
#
loop_
_entity.id
_entity.type
_entity.pdbx_description
1 polymer ?
#
loop_
_entity_poly.entity_id
_entity_poly.type
_entity_poly.pdbx_seq_one_letter_code
_entity_poly.pdbx_strand_id
1 'polypeptide(L)'
;LNARYNALTSISPNAEVSLDNTQGLGRGNIANDGLLTLKNVTGELRNSISGKGIVSATARTDVELDGDNSRFVGQFNIDTGSALSVHEQKNLGDASVINNGLLTISTERSWAMTHSISGSGDVTKLGTGILTLNNDSAAYQGTTDIVGGEIAFGSDSAINMASQHINIHNSGVMSGNVTTAGDMNVMPGGALRVAKTT
;
A
#
# COMPACT_ATOMS: atom_id res chain seq x y z
N LEU A 1 -0.60 -21.16 -16.79
CA LEU A 1 -1.25 -22.23 -16.02
C LEU A 1 -2.53 -21.66 -15.41
N ASN A 2 -3.69 -22.14 -15.83
CA ASN A 2 -4.98 -21.82 -15.18
C ASN A 2 -5.34 -22.98 -14.26
N ALA A 3 -4.82 -22.94 -13.05
CA ALA A 3 -5.16 -23.94 -12.08
C ALA A 3 -6.54 -23.65 -11.45
N ARG A 4 -7.51 -24.50 -11.74
CA ARG A 4 -8.85 -24.45 -11.09
C ARG A 4 -8.84 -25.12 -9.72
N TYR A 5 -7.72 -25.17 -9.04
CA TYR A 5 -7.66 -25.83 -7.75
C TYR A 5 -7.56 -24.81 -6.60
N ASN A 6 -8.06 -25.23 -5.44
CA ASN A 6 -8.01 -24.44 -4.20
C ASN A 6 -6.91 -24.95 -3.25
N ALA A 7 -5.91 -25.65 -3.78
CA ALA A 7 -4.83 -26.19 -3.00
C ALA A 7 -3.86 -25.09 -2.54
N LEU A 8 -3.22 -25.33 -1.40
CA LEU A 8 -2.17 -24.46 -0.92
C LEU A 8 -0.97 -24.49 -1.86
N THR A 9 -0.46 -23.30 -2.20
CA THR A 9 0.84 -23.13 -2.83
C THR A 9 1.86 -22.73 -1.77
N SER A 10 2.95 -23.47 -1.66
CA SER A 10 4.05 -23.13 -0.75
C SER A 10 5.28 -22.74 -1.54
N ILE A 11 5.83 -21.57 -1.23
CA ILE A 11 7.07 -21.04 -1.81
C ILE A 11 8.12 -21.04 -0.70
N SER A 12 9.06 -21.98 -0.78
CA SER A 12 10.10 -22.15 0.23
C SER A 12 11.12 -20.99 0.21
N PRO A 13 11.86 -20.75 1.28
CA PRO A 13 12.98 -19.81 1.26
C PRO A 13 13.91 -20.09 0.08
N ASN A 14 14.36 -19.04 -0.61
CA ASN A 14 15.18 -19.09 -1.82
C ASN A 14 14.51 -19.68 -3.08
N ALA A 15 13.23 -20.04 -3.01
CA ALA A 15 12.44 -20.39 -4.19
C ALA A 15 11.72 -19.17 -4.75
N GLU A 16 11.44 -19.21 -6.03
CA GLU A 16 10.70 -18.16 -6.74
C GLU A 16 9.54 -18.75 -7.53
N VAL A 17 8.40 -18.06 -7.46
CA VAL A 17 7.26 -18.28 -8.36
C VAL A 17 6.98 -16.97 -9.07
N SER A 18 6.92 -16.99 -10.39
CA SER A 18 6.56 -15.84 -11.21
C SER A 18 5.19 -16.04 -11.85
N LEU A 19 4.32 -15.07 -11.68
CA LEU A 19 2.99 -15.03 -12.27
C LEU A 19 2.92 -13.97 -13.36
N ASP A 20 2.24 -14.27 -14.43
CA ASP A 20 1.86 -13.37 -15.53
C ASP A 20 0.35 -13.08 -15.56
N ASN A 21 -0.39 -13.64 -14.62
CA ASN A 21 -1.83 -13.39 -14.43
C ASN A 21 -2.23 -13.70 -12.99
N THR A 22 -3.40 -13.16 -12.56
CA THR A 22 -3.88 -13.28 -11.17
C THR A 22 -4.47 -14.64 -10.82
N GLN A 23 -4.66 -15.53 -11.80
CA GLN A 23 -5.29 -16.84 -11.61
C GLN A 23 -4.30 -18.00 -11.71
N GLY A 24 -3.02 -17.70 -11.93
CA GLY A 24 -1.98 -18.71 -12.17
C GLY A 24 -1.82 -19.73 -11.06
N LEU A 25 -2.13 -19.36 -9.82
CA LEU A 25 -2.10 -20.27 -8.65
C LEU A 25 -3.49 -20.68 -8.16
N GLY A 26 -4.52 -20.52 -9.01
CA GLY A 26 -5.88 -20.84 -8.62
C GLY A 26 -6.42 -19.89 -7.55
N ARG A 27 -7.23 -20.43 -6.62
CA ARG A 27 -7.85 -19.66 -5.54
C ARG A 27 -7.36 -20.06 -4.14
N GLY A 28 -6.43 -21.00 -4.07
CA GLY A 28 -5.86 -21.48 -2.80
C GLY A 28 -4.97 -20.45 -2.12
N ASN A 29 -4.70 -20.67 -0.86
CA ASN A 29 -3.78 -19.83 -0.11
C ASN A 29 -2.35 -19.97 -0.61
N ILE A 30 -1.55 -18.92 -0.46
CA ILE A 30 -0.14 -18.90 -0.80
C ILE A 30 0.67 -18.71 0.48
N ALA A 31 1.43 -19.72 0.86
CA ALA A 31 2.43 -19.61 1.93
C ALA A 31 3.75 -19.22 1.29
N ASN A 32 4.12 -17.94 1.41
CA ASN A 32 5.28 -17.37 0.73
C ASN A 32 6.39 -17.04 1.74
N ASP A 33 7.39 -17.90 1.82
CA ASP A 33 8.65 -17.64 2.53
C ASP A 33 9.83 -17.37 1.58
N GLY A 34 9.56 -17.36 0.27
CA GLY A 34 10.50 -17.07 -0.80
C GLY A 34 10.13 -15.79 -1.56
N LEU A 35 10.10 -15.86 -2.87
CA LEU A 35 9.77 -14.75 -3.76
C LEU A 35 8.57 -15.09 -4.64
N LEU A 36 7.51 -14.30 -4.53
CA LEU A 36 6.39 -14.28 -5.46
C LEU A 36 6.50 -13.04 -6.32
N THR A 37 6.75 -13.21 -7.60
CA THR A 37 6.87 -12.12 -8.57
C THR A 37 5.60 -12.03 -9.42
N LEU A 38 4.99 -10.86 -9.44
CA LEU A 38 3.91 -10.48 -10.35
C LEU A 38 4.54 -9.69 -11.50
N LYS A 39 4.60 -10.28 -12.69
CA LYS A 39 5.31 -9.71 -13.83
C LYS A 39 4.33 -9.39 -14.96
N ASN A 40 4.11 -8.12 -15.20
CA ASN A 40 3.15 -7.64 -16.21
C ASN A 40 1.73 -8.19 -15.96
N VAL A 41 1.31 -8.20 -14.70
CA VAL A 41 0.00 -8.71 -14.25
C VAL A 41 -0.95 -7.54 -14.06
N THR A 42 -2.17 -7.67 -14.55
CA THR A 42 -3.26 -6.73 -14.30
C THR A 42 -4.45 -7.48 -13.75
N GLY A 43 -5.12 -6.89 -12.78
CA GLY A 43 -6.35 -7.42 -12.20
C GLY A 43 -6.29 -7.60 -10.70
N GLU A 44 -7.14 -8.45 -10.18
CA GLU A 44 -7.38 -8.66 -8.77
C GLU A 44 -6.75 -9.98 -8.29
N LEU A 45 -5.89 -9.91 -7.31
CA LEU A 45 -5.30 -11.09 -6.65
C LEU A 45 -6.06 -11.37 -5.36
N ARG A 46 -6.90 -12.41 -5.38
CA ARG A 46 -7.78 -12.79 -4.29
C ARG A 46 -7.20 -13.84 -3.34
N ASN A 47 -6.06 -14.39 -3.69
CA ASN A 47 -5.38 -15.37 -2.83
C ASN A 47 -4.99 -14.71 -1.52
N SER A 48 -5.18 -15.44 -0.41
CA SER A 48 -4.62 -15.05 0.88
C SER A 48 -3.15 -15.46 0.93
N ILE A 49 -2.29 -14.51 1.24
CA ILE A 49 -0.84 -14.70 1.34
C ILE A 49 -0.45 -14.75 2.81
N SER A 50 0.40 -15.68 3.17
CA SER A 50 1.03 -15.78 4.49
C SER A 50 2.55 -15.93 4.33
N GLY A 51 3.27 -15.96 5.46
CA GLY A 51 4.71 -16.13 5.47
C GLY A 51 5.50 -14.84 5.59
N LYS A 52 6.80 -14.93 5.39
CA LYS A 52 7.77 -13.84 5.62
C LYS A 52 8.62 -13.51 4.40
N GLY A 53 8.20 -14.00 3.23
CA GLY A 53 8.89 -13.77 1.97
C GLY A 53 8.61 -12.39 1.36
N ILE A 54 8.84 -12.29 0.07
CA ILE A 54 8.66 -11.06 -0.71
C ILE A 54 7.61 -11.29 -1.79
N VAL A 55 6.72 -10.31 -1.95
CA VAL A 55 5.84 -10.18 -3.10
C VAL A 55 6.31 -8.97 -3.90
N SER A 56 6.70 -9.18 -5.15
CA SER A 56 7.27 -8.15 -6.01
C SER A 56 6.38 -7.89 -7.22
N ALA A 57 5.94 -6.65 -7.39
CA ALA A 57 5.19 -6.18 -8.55
C ALA A 57 6.15 -5.49 -9.52
N THR A 58 6.32 -6.08 -10.71
CA THR A 58 7.31 -5.66 -11.70
C THR A 58 6.71 -5.52 -13.10
N ALA A 59 7.46 -4.91 -14.02
CA ALA A 59 7.15 -4.88 -15.44
C ALA A 59 5.73 -4.37 -15.76
N ARG A 60 5.34 -3.23 -15.16
CA ARG A 60 4.02 -2.60 -15.34
C ARG A 60 2.85 -3.41 -14.76
N THR A 61 3.12 -4.16 -13.70
CA THR A 61 2.05 -4.80 -12.92
C THR A 61 1.13 -3.75 -12.34
N ASP A 62 -0.18 -3.99 -12.42
CA ASP A 62 -1.22 -3.18 -11.79
C ASP A 62 -2.24 -4.12 -11.16
N VAL A 63 -2.03 -4.43 -9.88
CA VAL A 63 -2.78 -5.46 -9.16
C VAL A 63 -3.45 -4.89 -7.93
N GLU A 64 -4.74 -5.22 -7.80
CA GLU A 64 -5.49 -5.04 -6.59
C GLU A 64 -5.31 -6.27 -5.69
N LEU A 65 -4.83 -6.05 -4.46
CA LEU A 65 -4.72 -7.08 -3.44
C LEU A 65 -6.05 -7.16 -2.68
N ASP A 66 -6.84 -8.22 -2.93
CA ASP A 66 -8.15 -8.41 -2.32
C ASP A 66 -8.19 -9.59 -1.33
N GLY A 67 -7.10 -10.30 -1.17
CA GLY A 67 -6.96 -11.40 -0.23
C GLY A 67 -6.79 -10.93 1.22
N ASP A 68 -7.09 -11.84 2.15
CA ASP A 68 -6.75 -11.67 3.57
C ASP A 68 -5.30 -12.09 3.80
N ASN A 69 -4.42 -11.10 3.83
CA ASN A 69 -2.98 -11.26 4.01
C ASN A 69 -2.55 -11.01 5.48
N SER A 70 -3.47 -11.11 6.43
CA SER A 70 -3.20 -10.82 7.86
C SER A 70 -2.07 -11.66 8.46
N ARG A 71 -1.72 -12.78 7.84
CA ARG A 71 -0.60 -13.66 8.24
C ARG A 71 0.67 -13.44 7.43
N PHE A 72 0.70 -12.44 6.57
CA PHE A 72 1.90 -12.08 5.80
C PHE A 72 2.66 -11.00 6.56
N VAL A 73 3.87 -11.34 6.98
CA VAL A 73 4.77 -10.48 7.76
C VAL A 73 6.07 -10.15 7.00
N GLY A 74 6.06 -10.40 5.70
CA GLY A 74 7.20 -10.17 4.80
C GLY A 74 7.23 -8.75 4.25
N GLN A 75 7.34 -8.65 2.94
CA GLN A 75 7.54 -7.38 2.24
C GLN A 75 6.83 -7.37 0.90
N PHE A 76 6.18 -6.26 0.59
CA PHE A 76 5.73 -5.92 -0.75
C PHE A 76 6.72 -4.96 -1.40
N ASN A 77 7.19 -5.29 -2.60
CA ASN A 77 8.01 -4.41 -3.42
C ASN A 77 7.20 -3.99 -4.64
N ILE A 78 7.15 -2.68 -4.88
CA ILE A 78 6.49 -2.10 -6.05
C ILE A 78 7.56 -1.41 -6.89
N ASP A 79 7.90 -1.97 -8.03
CA ASP A 79 8.90 -1.41 -8.92
C ASP A 79 8.37 -0.18 -9.66
N THR A 80 9.26 0.63 -10.15
CA THR A 80 8.96 1.79 -10.98
C THR A 80 8.07 1.39 -12.16
N GLY A 81 6.95 2.09 -12.34
CA GLY A 81 5.97 1.82 -13.38
C GLY A 81 4.96 0.72 -13.04
N SER A 82 5.07 0.10 -11.86
CA SER A 82 4.08 -0.85 -11.34
C SER A 82 3.24 -0.23 -10.23
N ALA A 83 2.09 -0.82 -9.95
CA ALA A 83 1.15 -0.37 -8.93
C ALA A 83 0.54 -1.54 -8.17
N LEU A 84 0.31 -1.33 -6.88
CA LEU A 84 -0.56 -2.15 -6.05
C LEU A 84 -1.67 -1.29 -5.46
N SER A 85 -2.86 -1.86 -5.35
CA SER A 85 -4.01 -1.23 -4.71
C SER A 85 -4.49 -2.07 -3.53
N VAL A 86 -4.90 -1.41 -2.47
CA VAL A 86 -5.45 -2.04 -1.25
C VAL A 86 -6.66 -1.27 -0.75
N HIS A 87 -7.55 -1.95 -0.03
CA HIS A 87 -8.76 -1.37 0.55
C HIS A 87 -8.78 -1.39 2.07
N GLU A 88 -8.16 -2.37 2.67
CA GLU A 88 -8.18 -2.59 4.11
C GLU A 88 -6.79 -3.03 4.59
N GLN A 89 -6.54 -2.86 5.88
CA GLN A 89 -5.27 -3.29 6.49
C GLN A 89 -4.92 -4.75 6.19
N LYS A 90 -5.91 -5.64 6.22
CA LYS A 90 -5.69 -7.06 5.94
C LYS A 90 -5.12 -7.35 4.55
N ASN A 91 -5.29 -6.45 3.58
CA ASN A 91 -4.73 -6.64 2.24
C ASN A 91 -3.20 -6.51 2.22
N LEU A 92 -2.62 -5.73 3.13
CA LEU A 92 -1.17 -5.63 3.31
C LEU A 92 -0.66 -6.55 4.44
N GLY A 93 -1.53 -6.98 5.33
CA GLY A 93 -1.13 -7.74 6.52
C GLY A 93 -0.22 -6.92 7.43
N ASP A 94 0.81 -7.55 7.96
CA ASP A 94 1.87 -6.92 8.76
C ASP A 94 3.17 -6.75 7.96
N ALA A 95 3.08 -6.69 6.64
CA ALA A 95 4.22 -6.54 5.76
C ALA A 95 4.68 -5.10 5.65
N SER A 96 5.98 -4.88 5.48
CA SER A 96 6.52 -3.60 5.02
C SER A 96 6.30 -3.41 3.52
N VAL A 97 6.34 -2.16 3.06
CA VAL A 97 6.23 -1.83 1.64
C VAL A 97 7.44 -1.01 1.21
N ILE A 98 8.15 -1.49 0.19
CA ILE A 98 9.11 -0.68 -0.56
C ILE A 98 8.42 -0.25 -1.85
N ASN A 99 8.03 1.01 -1.90
CA ASN A 99 7.28 1.58 -3.00
C ASN A 99 8.16 2.47 -3.86
N ASN A 100 8.54 1.99 -5.04
CA ASN A 100 9.20 2.79 -6.09
C ASN A 100 8.28 3.03 -7.30
N GLY A 101 7.03 2.57 -7.21
CA GLY A 101 5.98 2.77 -8.18
C GLY A 101 4.80 3.55 -7.61
N LEU A 102 3.63 2.94 -7.56
CA LEU A 102 2.41 3.54 -7.03
C LEU A 102 1.73 2.59 -6.04
N LEU A 103 1.47 3.07 -4.83
CA LEU A 103 0.57 2.43 -3.87
C LEU A 103 -0.74 3.22 -3.80
N THR A 104 -1.83 2.60 -4.17
CA THR A 104 -3.18 3.19 -4.04
C THR A 104 -3.89 2.59 -2.84
N ILE A 105 -4.39 3.43 -1.96
CA ILE A 105 -5.18 3.05 -0.78
C ILE A 105 -6.57 3.63 -0.95
N SER A 106 -7.51 2.77 -1.37
CA SER A 106 -8.90 3.13 -1.60
C SER A 106 -9.76 2.54 -0.49
N THR A 107 -10.06 3.32 0.54
CA THR A 107 -10.78 2.81 1.72
C THR A 107 -12.02 3.64 2.04
N GLU A 108 -13.11 2.93 2.31
CA GLU A 108 -14.35 3.52 2.83
C GLU A 108 -14.41 3.46 4.36
N ARG A 109 -13.57 2.63 4.98
CA ARG A 109 -13.47 2.49 6.43
C ARG A 109 -12.15 3.06 6.94
N SER A 110 -12.19 3.61 8.15
CA SER A 110 -11.00 4.16 8.77
C SER A 110 -10.13 3.06 9.38
N TRP A 111 -8.82 3.14 9.14
CA TRP A 111 -7.84 2.25 9.74
C TRP A 111 -6.47 2.92 9.84
N ALA A 112 -5.60 2.35 10.66
CA ALA A 112 -4.24 2.86 10.87
C ALA A 112 -3.22 1.97 10.14
N MET A 113 -2.35 2.60 9.36
CA MET A 113 -1.19 1.97 8.78
C MET A 113 -0.08 1.93 9.82
N THR A 114 0.29 0.74 10.27
CA THR A 114 1.32 0.55 11.31
C THR A 114 2.66 0.11 10.74
N HIS A 115 2.72 -0.16 9.42
CA HIS A 115 3.91 -0.68 8.74
C HIS A 115 4.69 0.42 8.06
N SER A 116 5.98 0.14 7.80
CA SER A 116 6.82 1.07 7.06
C SER A 116 6.44 1.07 5.58
N ILE A 117 6.38 2.28 5.02
CA ILE A 117 6.34 2.52 3.59
C ILE A 117 7.56 3.37 3.27
N SER A 118 8.45 2.84 2.47
CA SER A 118 9.67 3.53 2.02
C SER A 118 9.75 3.55 0.50
N GLY A 119 10.80 4.15 -0.03
CA GLY A 119 11.04 4.25 -1.46
C GLY A 119 10.69 5.60 -2.06
N SER A 120 10.89 5.72 -3.36
CA SER A 120 10.72 6.97 -4.12
C SER A 120 9.37 7.08 -4.86
N GLY A 121 8.51 6.08 -4.67
CA GLY A 121 7.21 6.02 -5.34
C GLY A 121 6.12 6.86 -4.71
N ASP A 122 4.98 6.87 -5.36
CA ASP A 122 3.83 7.71 -5.04
C ASP A 122 2.78 6.94 -4.24
N VAL A 123 2.00 7.67 -3.46
CA VAL A 123 0.84 7.14 -2.73
C VAL A 123 -0.40 7.97 -3.09
N THR A 124 -1.46 7.28 -3.48
CA THR A 124 -2.77 7.89 -3.72
C THR A 124 -3.78 7.38 -2.70
N LYS A 125 -4.43 8.29 -2.00
CA LYS A 125 -5.53 7.98 -1.07
C LYS A 125 -6.87 8.29 -1.73
N LEU A 126 -7.71 7.27 -1.83
CA LEU A 126 -9.08 7.32 -2.35
C LEU A 126 -10.07 6.84 -1.28
N GLY A 127 -11.35 7.00 -1.60
CA GLY A 127 -12.46 6.60 -0.72
C GLY A 127 -12.68 7.56 0.44
N THR A 128 -13.76 7.38 1.18
CA THR A 128 -14.23 8.32 2.20
C THR A 128 -13.63 8.08 3.60
N GLY A 129 -12.97 6.94 3.80
CA GLY A 129 -12.38 6.57 5.09
C GLY A 129 -11.16 7.39 5.49
N ILE A 130 -10.78 7.31 6.75
CA ILE A 130 -9.59 7.96 7.31
C ILE A 130 -8.46 6.94 7.36
N LEU A 131 -7.33 7.28 6.75
CA LEU A 131 -6.09 6.54 6.87
C LEU A 131 -5.16 7.26 7.85
N THR A 132 -4.85 6.62 8.97
CA THR A 132 -3.91 7.19 9.94
C THR A 132 -2.49 6.69 9.65
N LEU A 133 -1.54 7.60 9.53
CA LEU A 133 -0.13 7.30 9.31
C LEU A 133 0.70 7.59 10.55
N ASN A 134 1.82 6.87 10.70
CA ASN A 134 2.88 7.12 11.67
C ASN A 134 4.20 7.49 10.95
N ASN A 135 5.30 7.66 11.68
CA ASN A 135 6.58 8.02 11.08
C ASN A 135 7.06 6.99 10.06
N ASP A 136 6.90 5.70 10.33
CA ASP A 136 7.37 4.64 9.46
C ASP A 136 6.54 4.55 8.18
N SER A 137 5.23 4.72 8.28
CA SER A 137 4.33 4.70 7.13
C SER A 137 4.38 5.99 6.30
N ALA A 138 4.93 7.05 6.83
CA ALA A 138 5.11 8.34 6.15
C ALA A 138 6.53 8.55 5.59
N ALA A 139 7.36 7.50 5.53
CA ALA A 139 8.78 7.58 5.14
C ALA A 139 9.04 7.52 3.62
N TYR A 140 8.04 7.26 2.79
CA TYR A 140 8.17 7.28 1.34
C TYR A 140 8.36 8.72 0.82
N GLN A 141 9.12 8.88 -0.27
CA GLN A 141 9.59 10.19 -0.74
C GLN A 141 8.86 10.75 -1.97
N GLY A 142 8.05 9.96 -2.65
CA GLY A 142 7.33 10.40 -3.84
C GLY A 142 6.19 11.37 -3.55
N THR A 143 5.29 11.51 -4.50
CA THR A 143 4.11 12.36 -4.41
C THR A 143 3.01 11.67 -3.61
N THR A 144 2.31 12.45 -2.79
CA THR A 144 1.09 12.02 -2.11
C THR A 144 -0.09 12.76 -2.70
N ASP A 145 -1.06 12.02 -3.24
CA ASP A 145 -2.33 12.56 -3.72
C ASP A 145 -3.47 12.12 -2.79
N ILE A 146 -4.07 13.08 -2.09
CA ILE A 146 -5.25 12.84 -1.25
C ILE A 146 -6.48 13.26 -2.06
N VAL A 147 -7.07 12.31 -2.75
CA VAL A 147 -8.19 12.54 -3.68
C VAL A 147 -9.53 12.45 -2.97
N GLY A 148 -9.63 11.65 -1.93
CA GLY A 148 -10.85 11.51 -1.14
C GLY A 148 -10.57 11.07 0.29
N GLY A 149 -11.50 11.35 1.18
CA GLY A 149 -11.36 11.04 2.60
C GLY A 149 -10.22 11.79 3.26
N GLU A 150 -9.53 11.15 4.17
CA GLU A 150 -8.54 11.84 5.00
C GLU A 150 -7.28 11.00 5.18
N ILE A 151 -6.12 11.65 5.15
CA ILE A 151 -4.90 11.16 5.77
C ILE A 151 -4.71 11.91 7.08
N ALA A 152 -4.72 11.18 8.20
CA ALA A 152 -4.56 11.71 9.54
C ALA A 152 -3.22 11.32 10.15
N PHE A 153 -2.66 12.19 10.98
CA PHE A 153 -1.43 11.95 11.74
C PHE A 153 -1.72 12.02 13.23
N GLY A 154 -1.02 11.18 14.02
CA GLY A 154 -1.20 11.12 15.46
C GLY A 154 -0.94 12.45 16.15
N SER A 155 -1.46 12.59 17.37
CA SER A 155 -1.53 13.87 18.10
C SER A 155 -0.38 14.16 19.06
N ASP A 156 0.32 13.15 19.57
CA ASP A 156 1.22 13.32 20.72
C ASP A 156 2.61 13.86 20.33
N SER A 157 3.04 13.63 19.11
CA SER A 157 4.26 14.20 18.54
C SER A 157 4.10 14.40 17.04
N ALA A 158 4.83 15.37 16.49
CA ALA A 158 4.79 15.60 15.07
C ALA A 158 5.34 14.39 14.30
N ILE A 159 4.56 13.93 13.32
CA ILE A 159 4.98 12.91 12.37
C ILE A 159 5.79 13.59 11.26
N ASN A 160 6.93 13.02 10.92
CA ASN A 160 7.73 13.52 9.81
C ASN A 160 7.31 12.83 8.51
N MET A 161 6.67 13.57 7.64
CA MET A 161 6.29 13.08 6.32
C MET A 161 7.37 13.39 5.30
N ALA A 162 7.96 12.37 4.71
CA ALA A 162 9.09 12.50 3.79
C ALA A 162 8.68 12.77 2.34
N SER A 163 7.39 12.65 2.01
CA SER A 163 6.84 12.92 0.67
C SER A 163 7.22 14.32 0.17
N GLN A 164 7.76 14.39 -1.06
CA GLN A 164 8.28 15.63 -1.63
C GLN A 164 7.20 16.57 -2.19
N HIS A 165 6.06 16.01 -2.57
CA HIS A 165 4.91 16.77 -3.07
C HIS A 165 3.64 16.18 -2.47
N ILE A 166 2.81 17.02 -1.86
CA ILE A 166 1.54 16.63 -1.28
C ILE A 166 0.44 17.44 -1.94
N ASN A 167 -0.47 16.77 -2.63
CA ASN A 167 -1.62 17.38 -3.26
C ASN A 167 -2.89 16.96 -2.52
N ILE A 168 -3.61 17.94 -1.98
CA ILE A 168 -4.91 17.72 -1.35
C ILE A 168 -5.98 18.18 -2.33
N HIS A 169 -6.60 17.21 -2.98
CA HIS A 169 -7.62 17.44 -4.00
C HIS A 169 -8.98 17.79 -3.40
N ASN A 170 -9.93 18.12 -4.26
CA ASN A 170 -11.32 18.33 -3.84
C ASN A 170 -11.86 17.11 -3.07
N SER A 171 -12.43 17.34 -1.91
CA SER A 171 -12.89 16.31 -0.97
C SER A 171 -11.79 15.54 -0.22
N GLY A 172 -10.53 15.83 -0.47
CA GLY A 172 -9.42 15.30 0.32
C GLY A 172 -9.16 16.14 1.56
N VAL A 173 -8.72 15.50 2.61
CA VAL A 173 -8.34 16.13 3.88
C VAL A 173 -7.00 15.60 4.36
N MET A 174 -6.16 16.48 4.85
CA MET A 174 -4.96 16.12 5.63
C MET A 174 -5.10 16.73 7.02
N SER A 175 -4.87 15.95 8.07
CA SER A 175 -5.07 16.42 9.43
C SER A 175 -4.01 15.91 10.41
N GLY A 176 -3.92 16.57 11.56
CA GLY A 176 -3.09 16.15 12.68
C GLY A 176 -1.80 16.94 12.83
N ASN A 177 -0.87 16.37 13.60
CA ASN A 177 0.41 16.99 13.91
C ASN A 177 1.49 16.41 12.99
N VAL A 178 1.83 17.15 11.95
CA VAL A 178 2.76 16.68 10.90
C VAL A 178 3.74 17.76 10.51
N THR A 179 4.98 17.34 10.25
CA THR A 179 6.01 18.16 9.61
C THR A 179 6.25 17.58 8.22
N THR A 180 6.19 18.39 7.19
CA THR A 180 6.40 17.97 5.81
C THR A 180 7.75 18.43 5.30
N ALA A 181 8.44 17.55 4.57
CA ALA A 181 9.72 17.88 3.92
C ALA A 181 9.52 18.58 2.57
N GLY A 182 8.37 18.36 1.93
CA GLY A 182 8.09 18.80 0.58
C GLY A 182 7.02 19.88 0.47
N ASP A 183 6.69 20.20 -0.76
CA ASP A 183 5.65 21.17 -1.10
C ASP A 183 4.25 20.63 -0.80
N MET A 184 3.37 21.50 -0.34
CA MET A 184 1.98 21.18 -0.11
C MET A 184 1.09 22.07 -0.99
N ASN A 185 0.23 21.44 -1.77
CA ASN A 185 -0.74 22.09 -2.63
C ASN A 185 -2.16 21.73 -2.20
N VAL A 186 -2.86 22.70 -1.62
CA VAL A 186 -4.28 22.52 -1.25
C VAL A 186 -5.12 23.07 -2.39
N MET A 187 -5.75 22.18 -3.14
CA MET A 187 -6.59 22.52 -4.28
C MET A 187 -7.98 22.97 -3.83
N PRO A 188 -8.76 23.64 -4.70
CA PRO A 188 -10.13 24.02 -4.37
C PRO A 188 -10.95 22.82 -3.87
N GLY A 189 -11.58 22.97 -2.69
CA GLY A 189 -12.35 21.91 -2.04
C GLY A 189 -11.53 20.92 -1.23
N GLY A 190 -10.21 20.99 -1.26
CA GLY A 190 -9.32 20.27 -0.34
C GLY A 190 -9.21 21.00 1.01
N ALA A 191 -8.84 20.28 2.06
CA ALA A 191 -8.70 20.84 3.40
C ALA A 191 -7.45 20.37 4.12
N LEU A 192 -6.79 21.31 4.80
CA LEU A 192 -5.75 21.04 5.78
C LEU A 192 -6.28 21.39 7.17
N ARG A 193 -6.25 20.43 8.10
CA ARG A 193 -6.66 20.62 9.49
C ARG A 193 -5.47 20.39 10.40
N VAL A 194 -4.89 21.48 10.89
CA VAL A 194 -3.75 21.42 11.81
C VAL A 194 -4.25 21.09 13.22
N ALA A 195 -3.57 20.20 13.92
CA ALA A 195 -3.88 19.92 15.31
C ALA A 195 -3.67 21.20 16.15
N LYS A 196 -4.62 21.48 17.02
CA LYS A 196 -4.49 22.60 17.97
C LYS A 196 -3.38 22.27 18.96
N THR A 197 -2.27 22.99 18.91
CA THR A 197 -1.26 22.94 19.97
C THR A 197 -1.89 23.49 21.24
N THR A 198 -2.04 22.63 22.25
CA THR A 198 -2.43 23.03 23.63
C THR A 198 -1.21 23.54 24.37
#